data_3db965c080ce4c7025ee72c455824f64
#
_entry.id   3db965c080ce4c7025ee72c455824f64
#
_cell.length_a   1.000
_cell.length_b   1.000
_cell.length_c   1.000
_cell.angle_alpha   90.00
_cell.angle_beta   90.00
_cell.angle_gamma   90.00
#
_symmetry.space_group_name_H-M   'P 1'
#
loop_
_entity.id
_entity.type
_entity.pdbx_description
1 polymer ?
#
loop_
_entity_poly.entity_id
_entity_poly.type
_entity_poly.pdbx_seq_one_letter_code
_entity_poly.pdbx_strand_id
1 'polypeptide(L)'
;MQYRRFGRTNLKIPVLSLGGMRFQKSWDQLDFSEISYEEQNNVENILNLASKYGLSHVETAKYYGTSEMQLGMGFKNTKKIPNIIQTKIPPNSDPEVFERDVMTSIEKLKVKRIDLLAIHGINTSEHLFQAIKDGGCIDILRKLQKENLIGSIGFSTHGKSSLIEKAISTNLFDYVNLHWYFINQENTKVINLANK
;
A
#
# COMPACT_ATOMS: atom_id res chain seq x y z
N MET A 1 -12.22 0.04 18.88
CA MET A 1 -12.06 0.09 17.40
C MET A 1 -13.06 -0.84 16.74
N GLN A 2 -13.73 -0.39 15.66
CA GLN A 2 -14.57 -1.26 14.83
C GLN A 2 -13.73 -1.86 13.72
N TYR A 3 -14.03 -3.10 13.32
CA TYR A 3 -13.34 -3.82 12.24
C TYR A 3 -14.35 -4.27 11.17
N ARG A 4 -13.90 -4.33 9.93
CA ARG A 4 -14.68 -4.82 8.78
C ARG A 4 -13.86 -5.83 8.00
N ARG A 5 -14.52 -6.78 7.36
CA ARG A 5 -13.89 -7.67 6.38
C ARG A 5 -13.49 -6.84 5.16
N PHE A 6 -12.26 -6.98 4.73
CA PHE A 6 -11.71 -6.26 3.59
C PHE A 6 -11.78 -7.13 2.32
N GLY A 7 -12.95 -7.16 1.74
CA GLY A 7 -13.22 -7.83 0.46
C GLY A 7 -12.71 -9.28 0.39
N ARG A 8 -12.13 -9.62 -0.74
CA ARG A 8 -11.57 -10.96 -1.03
C ARG A 8 -10.32 -11.30 -0.21
N THR A 9 -9.68 -10.31 0.39
CA THR A 9 -8.49 -10.55 1.22
C THR A 9 -8.80 -11.39 2.46
N ASN A 10 -10.06 -11.42 2.88
CA ASN A 10 -10.57 -12.00 4.13
C ASN A 10 -9.93 -11.41 5.40
N LEU A 11 -9.09 -10.38 5.28
CA LEU A 11 -8.54 -9.68 6.43
C LEU A 11 -9.66 -8.87 7.13
N LYS A 12 -9.56 -8.80 8.46
CA LYS A 12 -10.35 -7.87 9.26
C LYS A 12 -9.51 -6.64 9.53
N ILE A 13 -9.86 -5.54 8.87
CA ILE A 13 -9.15 -4.26 9.06
C ILE A 13 -9.98 -3.29 9.90
N PRO A 14 -9.33 -2.41 10.69
CA PRO A 14 -10.04 -1.37 11.42
C PRO A 14 -10.66 -0.36 10.44
N VAL A 15 -11.77 0.26 10.82
CA VAL A 15 -12.41 1.31 10.02
C VAL A 15 -11.58 2.59 9.90
N LEU A 16 -10.58 2.75 10.78
CA LEU A 16 -9.57 3.80 10.72
C LEU A 16 -8.21 3.14 10.51
N SER A 17 -7.46 3.64 9.56
CA SER A 17 -6.11 3.19 9.22
C SER A 17 -5.10 4.29 9.48
N LEU A 18 -3.87 3.91 9.81
CA LEU A 18 -2.76 4.84 9.95
C LEU A 18 -2.14 5.09 8.57
N GLY A 19 -2.28 6.32 8.04
CA GLY A 19 -1.68 6.72 6.77
C GLY A 19 -0.27 7.25 6.95
N GLY A 20 0.69 6.68 6.22
CA GLY A 20 2.11 7.03 6.28
C GLY A 20 2.53 8.22 5.40
N MET A 21 1.68 8.72 4.54
CA MET A 21 2.05 9.77 3.57
C MET A 21 2.62 11.04 4.22
N ARG A 22 2.25 11.34 5.46
CA ARG A 22 2.70 12.54 6.18
C ARG A 22 3.91 12.31 7.08
N PHE A 23 4.51 11.13 7.06
CA PHE A 23 5.74 10.87 7.82
C PHE A 23 7.00 11.31 7.07
N GLN A 24 6.91 11.50 5.75
CA GLN A 24 8.05 11.98 4.98
C GLN A 24 8.39 13.45 5.32
N LYS A 25 9.68 13.73 5.42
CA LYS A 25 10.22 15.09 5.46
C LYS A 25 10.15 15.77 4.10
N SER A 26 10.41 14.99 3.05
CA SER A 26 10.44 15.39 1.65
C SER A 26 9.84 14.25 0.80
N TRP A 27 9.43 14.56 -0.42
CA TRP A 27 9.08 13.56 -1.43
C TRP A 27 10.31 12.86 -2.00
N ASP A 28 11.51 13.41 -1.76
CA ASP A 28 12.77 12.80 -2.18
C ASP A 28 13.10 11.58 -1.32
N GLN A 29 13.85 10.65 -1.91
CA GLN A 29 14.42 9.54 -1.20
C GLN A 29 15.68 10.03 -0.48
N LEU A 30 15.59 10.25 0.82
CA LEU A 30 16.70 10.65 1.68
C LEU A 30 17.29 9.44 2.40
N ASP A 31 18.55 9.55 2.83
CA ASP A 31 19.13 8.59 3.76
C ASP A 31 18.57 8.76 5.19
N PHE A 32 18.59 7.68 5.97
CA PHE A 32 18.09 7.73 7.35
C PHE A 32 18.85 8.74 8.21
N SER A 33 20.12 8.97 7.93
CA SER A 33 20.96 9.97 8.61
C SER A 33 20.50 11.42 8.43
N GLU A 34 19.68 11.68 7.41
CA GLU A 34 19.11 13.00 7.11
C GLU A 34 17.78 13.26 7.85
N ILE A 35 17.26 12.23 8.52
CA ILE A 35 16.03 12.33 9.31
C ILE A 35 16.40 12.72 10.74
N SER A 36 15.83 13.83 11.21
CA SER A 36 16.08 14.29 12.57
C SER A 36 15.50 13.32 13.61
N TYR A 37 16.09 13.34 14.82
CA TYR A 37 15.56 12.58 15.94
C TYR A 37 14.10 12.94 16.23
N GLU A 38 13.72 14.21 16.13
CA GLU A 38 12.37 14.68 16.40
C GLU A 38 11.36 14.09 15.41
N GLU A 39 11.68 14.08 14.12
CA GLU A 39 10.84 13.50 13.06
C GLU A 39 10.63 11.99 13.28
N GLN A 40 11.71 11.26 13.57
CA GLN A 40 11.62 9.84 13.85
C GLN A 40 10.85 9.55 15.14
N ASN A 41 11.11 10.30 16.22
CA ASN A 41 10.40 10.16 17.49
C ASN A 41 8.89 10.44 17.33
N ASN A 42 8.51 11.38 16.47
CA ASN A 42 7.10 11.63 16.15
C ASN A 42 6.43 10.38 15.55
N VAL A 43 7.08 9.71 14.60
CA VAL A 43 6.56 8.46 14.01
C VAL A 43 6.40 7.38 15.09
N GLU A 44 7.38 7.22 15.97
CA GLU A 44 7.35 6.23 17.04
C GLU A 44 6.23 6.51 18.05
N ASN A 45 6.03 7.77 18.42
CA ASN A 45 4.93 8.19 19.28
C ASN A 45 3.57 7.90 18.66
N ILE A 46 3.42 8.16 17.36
CA ILE A 46 2.19 7.86 16.60
C ILE A 46 1.96 6.34 16.55
N LEU A 47 2.98 5.52 16.32
CA LEU A 47 2.86 4.06 16.34
C LEU A 47 2.43 3.52 17.71
N ASN A 48 2.99 4.06 18.79
CA ASN A 48 2.59 3.72 20.16
C ASN A 48 1.11 4.07 20.39
N LEU A 49 0.70 5.26 19.97
CA LEU A 49 -0.68 5.73 20.11
C LEU A 49 -1.64 4.89 19.27
N ALA A 50 -1.28 4.61 18.01
CA ALA A 50 -2.05 3.74 17.10
C ALA A 50 -2.27 2.36 17.72
N SER A 51 -1.21 1.75 18.26
CA SER A 51 -1.29 0.46 18.96
C SER A 51 -2.25 0.53 20.16
N LYS A 52 -2.16 1.58 20.97
CA LYS A 52 -3.03 1.79 22.14
C LYS A 52 -4.52 1.85 21.78
N TYR A 53 -4.85 2.43 20.62
CA TYR A 53 -6.22 2.58 20.14
C TYR A 53 -6.68 1.47 19.19
N GLY A 54 -5.84 0.46 18.95
CA GLY A 54 -6.19 -0.68 18.10
C GLY A 54 -6.22 -0.36 16.61
N LEU A 55 -5.45 0.64 16.15
CA LEU A 55 -5.22 0.86 14.72
C LEU A 55 -4.18 -0.17 14.24
N SER A 56 -4.66 -1.32 13.82
CA SER A 56 -3.83 -2.46 13.45
C SER A 56 -3.49 -2.51 11.95
N HIS A 57 -3.81 -1.47 11.19
CA HIS A 57 -3.50 -1.33 9.78
C HIS A 57 -2.73 -0.03 9.53
N VAL A 58 -1.56 -0.14 8.89
CA VAL A 58 -0.79 0.99 8.39
C VAL A 58 -0.68 0.91 6.88
N GLU A 59 -0.83 2.05 6.21
CA GLU A 59 -0.73 2.20 4.77
C GLU A 59 0.35 3.22 4.42
N THR A 60 1.26 2.86 3.55
CA THR A 60 2.30 3.74 3.00
C THR A 60 2.47 3.53 1.50
N ALA A 61 3.53 4.03 0.90
CA ALA A 61 3.92 3.79 -0.49
C ALA A 61 5.41 4.10 -0.71
N LYS A 62 6.02 3.45 -1.69
CA LYS A 62 7.38 3.74 -2.15
C LYS A 62 7.59 5.22 -2.49
N TYR A 63 6.59 5.87 -3.09
CA TYR A 63 6.65 7.28 -3.48
C TYR A 63 6.35 8.28 -2.34
N TYR A 64 6.21 7.80 -1.11
CA TYR A 64 6.04 8.69 0.05
C TYR A 64 7.38 9.02 0.71
N GLY A 65 8.39 9.35 -0.09
CA GLY A 65 9.71 9.78 0.36
C GLY A 65 10.31 8.79 1.36
N THR A 66 10.56 9.27 2.58
CA THR A 66 11.20 8.49 3.66
C THR A 66 10.23 7.62 4.47
N SER A 67 8.94 7.63 4.15
CA SER A 67 7.90 7.03 5.00
C SER A 67 8.11 5.53 5.29
N GLU A 68 8.43 4.70 4.27
CA GLU A 68 8.68 3.28 4.48
C GLU A 68 9.85 3.03 5.44
N MET A 69 10.91 3.80 5.30
CA MET A 69 12.12 3.69 6.12
C MET A 69 11.84 4.14 7.57
N GLN A 70 11.15 5.26 7.75
CA GLN A 70 10.78 5.75 9.08
C GLN A 70 9.83 4.80 9.80
N LEU A 71 8.86 4.23 9.09
CA LEU A 71 7.98 3.20 9.64
C LEU A 71 8.77 1.95 10.04
N GLY A 72 9.68 1.46 9.18
CA GLY A 72 10.50 0.29 9.48
C GLY A 72 11.39 0.50 10.71
N MET A 73 11.98 1.69 10.87
CA MET A 73 12.73 2.03 12.09
C MET A 73 11.81 2.15 13.30
N GLY A 74 10.63 2.76 13.13
CA GLY A 74 9.64 2.85 14.20
C GLY A 74 9.16 1.47 14.67
N PHE A 75 8.91 0.52 13.76
CA PHE A 75 8.56 -0.86 14.12
C PHE A 75 9.67 -1.55 14.92
N LYS A 76 10.94 -1.36 14.51
CA LYS A 76 12.09 -1.90 15.23
C LYS A 76 12.21 -1.33 16.63
N ASN A 77 12.11 -0.02 16.77
CA ASN A 77 12.37 0.70 18.02
C ASN A 77 11.23 0.53 19.04
N THR A 78 9.98 0.65 18.60
CA THR A 78 8.81 0.54 19.49
C THR A 78 8.38 -0.91 19.73
N LYS A 79 8.79 -1.85 18.87
CA LYS A 79 8.27 -3.24 18.82
C LYS A 79 6.74 -3.29 18.63
N LYS A 80 6.15 -2.23 18.06
CA LYS A 80 4.72 -2.09 17.75
C LYS A 80 4.52 -2.21 16.24
N ILE A 81 4.57 -3.46 15.75
CA ILE A 81 4.29 -3.76 14.35
C ILE A 81 2.78 -3.92 14.21
N PRO A 82 2.11 -3.14 13.35
CA PRO A 82 0.69 -3.37 13.03
C PRO A 82 0.45 -4.77 12.48
N ASN A 83 -0.73 -5.32 12.69
CA ASN A 83 -1.08 -6.65 12.20
C ASN A 83 -1.18 -6.70 10.66
N ILE A 84 -1.43 -5.55 10.04
CA ILE A 84 -1.59 -5.45 8.59
C ILE A 84 -0.75 -4.28 8.09
N ILE A 85 0.19 -4.58 7.21
CA ILE A 85 1.07 -3.61 6.59
C ILE A 85 0.74 -3.55 5.10
N GLN A 86 0.45 -2.32 4.64
CA GLN A 86 0.17 -2.02 3.25
C GLN A 86 1.19 -1.04 2.70
N THR A 87 1.74 -1.36 1.52
CA THR A 87 2.47 -0.38 0.70
C THR A 87 2.06 -0.45 -0.76
N LYS A 88 2.58 0.47 -1.56
CA LYS A 88 2.22 0.62 -2.98
C LYS A 88 3.48 0.85 -3.79
N ILE A 89 3.60 0.12 -4.90
CA ILE A 89 4.72 0.21 -5.85
C ILE A 89 4.15 0.64 -7.21
N PRO A 90 4.73 1.68 -7.87
CA PRO A 90 4.27 2.11 -9.19
C PRO A 90 4.46 0.99 -10.22
N PRO A 91 3.57 0.88 -11.22
CA PRO A 91 3.78 -0.06 -12.33
C PRO A 91 5.07 0.30 -13.08
N ASN A 92 5.75 -0.71 -13.58
CA ASN A 92 6.95 -0.53 -14.41
C ASN A 92 6.84 -1.42 -15.64
N SER A 93 7.34 -0.94 -16.78
CA SER A 93 7.41 -1.72 -18.01
C SER A 93 8.46 -2.83 -17.95
N ASP A 94 9.48 -2.66 -17.09
CA ASP A 94 10.51 -3.65 -16.77
C ASP A 94 10.14 -4.42 -15.49
N PRO A 95 9.82 -5.73 -15.60
CA PRO A 95 9.43 -6.56 -14.46
C PRO A 95 10.55 -6.70 -13.41
N GLU A 96 11.82 -6.70 -13.82
CA GLU A 96 12.95 -6.84 -12.87
C GLU A 96 13.10 -5.59 -12.01
N VAL A 97 12.89 -4.42 -12.59
CA VAL A 97 12.85 -3.15 -11.83
C VAL A 97 11.70 -3.17 -10.85
N PHE A 98 10.51 -3.63 -11.27
CA PHE A 98 9.34 -3.70 -10.40
C PHE A 98 9.57 -4.68 -9.24
N GLU A 99 10.12 -5.88 -9.50
CA GLU A 99 10.45 -6.87 -8.44
C GLU A 99 11.46 -6.28 -7.44
N ARG A 100 12.53 -5.67 -7.93
CA ARG A 100 13.53 -5.02 -7.09
C ARG A 100 12.92 -3.91 -6.20
N ASP A 101 11.98 -3.15 -6.73
CA ASP A 101 11.26 -2.13 -5.98
C ASP A 101 10.43 -2.72 -4.84
N VAL A 102 9.76 -3.85 -5.08
CA VAL A 102 9.02 -4.58 -4.02
C VAL A 102 9.97 -5.05 -2.92
N MET A 103 11.10 -5.66 -3.30
CA MET A 103 12.09 -6.15 -2.34
C MET A 103 12.69 -5.02 -1.51
N THR A 104 12.99 -3.89 -2.14
CA THR A 104 13.47 -2.67 -1.45
C THR A 104 12.46 -2.16 -0.44
N SER A 105 11.16 -2.21 -0.74
CA SER A 105 10.12 -1.80 0.21
C SER A 105 10.02 -2.75 1.41
N ILE A 106 10.16 -4.06 1.21
CA ILE A 106 10.23 -5.05 2.31
C ILE A 106 11.41 -4.74 3.23
N GLU A 107 12.59 -4.45 2.66
CA GLU A 107 13.80 -4.10 3.40
C GLU A 107 13.65 -2.79 4.18
N LYS A 108 13.12 -1.73 3.54
CA LYS A 108 12.89 -0.42 4.17
C LYS A 108 11.90 -0.53 5.33
N LEU A 109 10.81 -1.25 5.15
CA LEU A 109 9.81 -1.51 6.18
C LEU A 109 10.30 -2.44 7.28
N LYS A 110 11.43 -3.15 7.08
CA LYS A 110 12.01 -4.13 8.03
C LYS A 110 11.02 -5.21 8.45
N VAL A 111 10.24 -5.69 7.51
CA VAL A 111 9.25 -6.75 7.70
C VAL A 111 9.61 -7.99 6.90
N LYS A 112 9.06 -9.14 7.31
CA LYS A 112 9.25 -10.40 6.57
C LYS A 112 8.25 -10.54 5.41
N ARG A 113 7.13 -9.82 5.49
CA ARG A 113 6.02 -9.90 4.55
C ARG A 113 5.25 -8.58 4.55
N ILE A 114 4.75 -8.20 3.38
CA ILE A 114 3.75 -7.13 3.19
C ILE A 114 2.38 -7.81 3.05
N ASP A 115 1.41 -7.45 3.89
CA ASP A 115 0.09 -8.09 3.86
C ASP A 115 -0.77 -7.65 2.68
N LEU A 116 -0.68 -6.36 2.33
CA LEU A 116 -1.42 -5.74 1.25
C LEU A 116 -0.45 -4.96 0.35
N LEU A 117 -0.22 -5.43 -0.86
CA LEU A 117 0.60 -4.72 -1.84
C LEU A 117 -0.26 -4.22 -3.00
N ALA A 118 -0.30 -2.91 -3.21
CA ALA A 118 -1.00 -2.29 -4.31
C ALA A 118 -0.06 -1.87 -5.44
N ILE A 119 -0.46 -2.06 -6.68
CA ILE A 119 0.14 -1.36 -7.82
C ILE A 119 -0.31 0.09 -7.75
N HIS A 120 0.64 1.02 -7.61
CA HIS A 120 0.40 2.41 -7.26
C HIS A 120 0.04 3.25 -8.48
N GLY A 121 -1.14 3.87 -8.43
CA GLY A 121 -1.49 4.89 -9.41
C GLY A 121 -1.80 4.34 -10.81
N ILE A 122 -2.63 3.31 -10.92
CA ILE A 122 -3.18 2.89 -12.22
C ILE A 122 -4.14 4.00 -12.72
N ASN A 123 -3.57 5.06 -13.29
CA ASN A 123 -4.30 6.27 -13.69
C ASN A 123 -4.53 6.37 -15.19
N THR A 124 -3.87 5.53 -15.99
CA THR A 124 -3.93 5.49 -17.45
C THR A 124 -4.08 4.06 -17.96
N SER A 125 -4.54 3.90 -19.21
CA SER A 125 -4.59 2.58 -19.84
C SER A 125 -3.20 1.95 -19.98
N GLU A 126 -2.16 2.76 -20.15
CA GLU A 126 -0.77 2.29 -20.19
C GLU A 126 -0.35 1.70 -18.83
N HIS A 127 -0.65 2.36 -17.72
CA HIS A 127 -0.37 1.82 -16.38
C HIS A 127 -1.11 0.50 -16.13
N LEU A 128 -2.36 0.40 -16.61
CA LEU A 128 -3.12 -0.85 -16.52
C LEU A 128 -2.47 -1.94 -17.37
N PHE A 129 -2.08 -1.61 -18.61
CA PHE A 129 -1.40 -2.56 -19.50
C PHE A 129 -0.08 -3.08 -18.89
N GLN A 130 0.77 -2.20 -18.38
CA GLN A 130 2.02 -2.58 -17.68
C GLN A 130 1.76 -3.50 -16.48
N ALA A 131 0.66 -3.25 -15.77
CA ALA A 131 0.28 -4.05 -14.63
C ALA A 131 -0.11 -5.49 -15.01
N ILE A 132 -0.90 -5.66 -16.10
CA ILE A 132 -1.60 -6.92 -16.40
C ILE A 132 -1.09 -7.67 -17.63
N LYS A 133 -0.14 -7.11 -18.40
CA LYS A 133 0.47 -7.83 -19.55
C LYS A 133 1.17 -9.09 -19.07
N ASP A 134 1.33 -10.06 -19.95
CA ASP A 134 2.09 -11.28 -19.67
C ASP A 134 3.52 -10.93 -19.24
N GLY A 135 3.99 -11.54 -18.14
CA GLY A 135 5.25 -11.23 -17.51
C GLY A 135 5.29 -9.85 -16.84
N GLY A 136 4.16 -9.17 -16.68
CA GLY A 136 4.06 -7.85 -16.06
C GLY A 136 4.02 -7.87 -14.52
N CYS A 137 3.62 -6.73 -13.93
CA CYS A 137 3.67 -6.56 -12.48
C CYS A 137 2.84 -7.62 -11.72
N ILE A 138 1.67 -8.01 -12.24
CA ILE A 138 0.81 -9.02 -11.58
C ILE A 138 1.51 -10.37 -11.51
N ASP A 139 2.19 -10.80 -12.56
CA ASP A 139 2.89 -12.10 -12.59
C ASP A 139 4.03 -12.12 -11.56
N ILE A 140 4.79 -11.01 -11.46
CA ILE A 140 5.80 -10.84 -10.41
C ILE A 140 5.16 -10.91 -9.01
N LEU A 141 4.06 -10.20 -8.80
CA LEU A 141 3.39 -10.23 -7.50
C LEU A 141 2.84 -11.63 -7.18
N ARG A 142 2.32 -12.38 -8.16
CA ARG A 142 1.88 -13.77 -7.96
C ARG A 142 3.05 -14.71 -7.60
N LYS A 143 4.24 -14.49 -8.18
CA LYS A 143 5.48 -15.19 -7.78
C LYS A 143 5.82 -14.91 -6.32
N LEU A 144 5.92 -13.63 -5.94
CA LEU A 144 6.24 -13.21 -4.57
C LEU A 144 5.17 -13.64 -3.55
N GLN A 145 3.92 -13.77 -3.97
CA GLN A 145 2.84 -14.30 -3.15
C GLN A 145 3.04 -15.80 -2.85
N LYS A 146 3.47 -16.60 -3.85
CA LYS A 146 3.82 -18.01 -3.65
C LYS A 146 5.02 -18.18 -2.72
N GLU A 147 5.94 -17.24 -2.74
CA GLU A 147 7.11 -17.18 -1.84
C GLU A 147 6.75 -16.65 -0.44
N ASN A 148 5.49 -16.33 -0.19
CA ASN A 148 4.97 -15.76 1.05
C ASN A 148 5.61 -14.41 1.46
N LEU A 149 6.14 -13.67 0.50
CA LEU A 149 6.71 -12.32 0.71
C LEU A 149 5.62 -11.23 0.69
N ILE A 150 4.52 -11.49 -0.01
CA ILE A 150 3.34 -10.62 -0.02
C ILE A 150 2.06 -11.40 0.25
N GLY A 151 1.03 -10.70 0.72
CA GLY A 151 -0.31 -11.22 0.92
C GLY A 151 -1.23 -10.97 -0.28
N SER A 152 -2.19 -10.09 -0.13
CA SER A 152 -3.15 -9.77 -1.18
C SER A 152 -2.64 -8.67 -2.11
N ILE A 153 -3.08 -8.72 -3.36
CA ILE A 153 -2.68 -7.81 -4.44
C ILE A 153 -3.83 -6.84 -4.73
N GLY A 154 -3.53 -5.55 -4.70
CA GLY A 154 -4.50 -4.52 -5.03
C GLY A 154 -3.96 -3.49 -6.02
N PHE A 155 -4.73 -2.43 -6.21
CA PHE A 155 -4.26 -1.24 -6.92
C PHE A 155 -4.80 0.03 -6.28
N SER A 156 -4.10 1.13 -6.51
CA SER A 156 -4.59 2.47 -6.18
C SER A 156 -4.75 3.30 -7.45
N THR A 157 -5.67 4.25 -7.43
CA THR A 157 -5.97 5.03 -8.61
C THR A 157 -6.60 6.39 -8.30
N HIS A 158 -6.29 7.36 -9.17
CA HIS A 158 -6.99 8.64 -9.35
C HIS A 158 -7.54 8.73 -10.78
N GLY A 159 -7.59 7.61 -11.50
CA GLY A 159 -8.07 7.53 -12.87
C GLY A 159 -9.60 7.67 -12.97
N LYS A 160 -10.08 7.82 -14.20
CA LYS A 160 -11.52 7.90 -14.49
C LYS A 160 -12.21 6.58 -14.13
N SER A 161 -13.48 6.66 -13.71
CA SER A 161 -14.31 5.48 -13.33
C SER A 161 -14.31 4.38 -14.41
N SER A 162 -14.29 4.74 -15.70
CA SER A 162 -14.23 3.74 -16.80
C SER A 162 -12.93 2.91 -16.82
N LEU A 163 -11.80 3.50 -16.40
CA LEU A 163 -10.54 2.77 -16.24
C LEU A 163 -10.59 1.87 -15.01
N ILE A 164 -11.17 2.37 -13.92
CA ILE A 164 -11.32 1.62 -12.68
C ILE A 164 -12.23 0.39 -12.92
N GLU A 165 -13.34 0.56 -13.65
CA GLU A 165 -14.22 -0.54 -14.07
C GLU A 165 -13.45 -1.60 -14.86
N LYS A 166 -12.60 -1.18 -15.81
CA LYS A 166 -11.75 -2.10 -16.58
C LYS A 166 -10.79 -2.87 -15.68
N ALA A 167 -10.10 -2.18 -14.74
CA ALA A 167 -9.16 -2.82 -13.83
C ALA A 167 -9.87 -3.84 -12.93
N ILE A 168 -11.02 -3.51 -12.35
CA ILE A 168 -11.83 -4.42 -11.52
C ILE A 168 -12.29 -5.63 -12.33
N SER A 169 -12.74 -5.42 -13.58
CA SER A 169 -13.27 -6.48 -14.46
C SER A 169 -12.21 -7.49 -14.88
N THR A 170 -10.92 -7.21 -14.70
CA THR A 170 -9.85 -8.21 -14.94
C THR A 170 -9.88 -9.36 -13.93
N ASN A 171 -10.49 -9.16 -12.76
CA ASN A 171 -10.47 -10.10 -11.63
C ASN A 171 -9.06 -10.44 -11.09
N LEU A 172 -8.03 -9.66 -11.45
CA LEU A 172 -6.65 -9.91 -11.03
C LEU A 172 -6.31 -9.30 -9.67
N PHE A 173 -7.14 -8.38 -9.18
CA PHE A 173 -6.91 -7.63 -7.94
C PHE A 173 -7.88 -8.08 -6.83
N ASP A 174 -7.39 -8.12 -5.61
CA ASP A 174 -8.15 -8.50 -4.42
C ASP A 174 -8.83 -7.29 -3.76
N TYR A 175 -8.29 -6.08 -3.97
CA TYR A 175 -8.80 -4.83 -3.41
C TYR A 175 -8.39 -3.62 -4.25
N VAL A 176 -9.03 -2.48 -3.98
CA VAL A 176 -8.73 -1.18 -4.59
C VAL A 176 -8.69 -0.07 -3.54
N ASN A 177 -7.71 0.83 -3.67
CA ASN A 177 -7.68 2.11 -2.96
C ASN A 177 -8.10 3.22 -3.93
N LEU A 178 -9.19 3.92 -3.61
CA LEU A 178 -9.71 5.01 -4.41
C LEU A 178 -10.30 6.11 -3.52
N HIS A 179 -10.46 7.29 -4.10
CA HIS A 179 -11.10 8.40 -3.41
C HIS A 179 -12.63 8.23 -3.41
N TRP A 180 -13.21 8.24 -2.22
CA TRP A 180 -14.64 8.35 -2.02
C TRP A 180 -14.89 8.98 -0.65
N TYR A 181 -15.55 10.13 -0.60
CA TYR A 181 -15.86 10.84 0.64
C TYR A 181 -17.08 11.75 0.43
N PHE A 182 -17.58 12.37 1.49
CA PHE A 182 -18.85 13.09 1.52
C PHE A 182 -19.06 14.06 0.34
N ILE A 183 -18.05 14.87 -0.01
CA ILE A 183 -18.14 15.86 -1.10
C ILE A 183 -17.69 15.32 -2.47
N ASN A 184 -17.17 14.09 -2.56
CA ASN A 184 -16.76 13.45 -3.81
C ASN A 184 -17.20 11.98 -3.81
N GLN A 185 -18.28 11.71 -4.52
CA GLN A 185 -18.88 10.38 -4.62
C GLN A 185 -18.84 9.83 -6.05
N GLU A 186 -17.99 10.38 -6.91
CA GLU A 186 -17.85 9.97 -8.31
C GLU A 186 -17.62 8.45 -8.46
N ASN A 187 -16.89 7.86 -7.52
CA ASN A 187 -16.55 6.45 -7.54
C ASN A 187 -17.62 5.51 -6.95
N THR A 188 -18.81 5.98 -6.59
CA THR A 188 -19.87 5.13 -6.00
C THR A 188 -20.20 3.92 -6.89
N LYS A 189 -20.28 4.12 -8.23
CA LYS A 189 -20.59 3.04 -9.17
C LYS A 189 -19.53 1.96 -9.18
N VAL A 190 -18.25 2.33 -9.18
CA VAL A 190 -17.14 1.38 -9.19
C VAL A 190 -16.94 0.69 -7.83
N ILE A 191 -17.27 1.36 -6.72
CA ILE A 191 -17.33 0.72 -5.39
C ILE A 191 -18.39 -0.39 -5.38
N ASN A 192 -19.57 -0.13 -5.91
CA ASN A 192 -20.64 -1.12 -6.02
C ASN A 192 -20.24 -2.29 -6.93
N LEU A 193 -19.45 -2.03 -7.98
CA LEU A 193 -18.90 -3.10 -8.83
C LEU A 193 -17.86 -3.94 -8.08
N ALA A 194 -16.94 -3.31 -7.37
CA ALA A 194 -15.90 -4.00 -6.59
C ALA A 194 -16.47 -4.83 -5.43
N ASN A 195 -17.68 -4.53 -4.98
CA ASN A 195 -18.34 -5.22 -3.87
C ASN A 195 -19.13 -6.48 -4.30
N LYS A 196 -19.20 -6.75 -5.59
CA LYS A 196 -19.81 -7.98 -6.17
C LYS A 196 -18.77 -9.08 -6.33
#